data_6d53182f9a464ec3ac2baf6c0a718839
#
_entry.id   6d53182f9a464ec3ac2baf6c0a718839
#
_cell.length_a   1.000
_cell.length_b   1.000
_cell.length_c   1.000
_cell.angle_alpha   90.00
_cell.angle_beta   90.00
_cell.angle_gamma   90.00
#
_symmetry.space_group_name_H-M   'P 1'
#
loop_
_entity.id
_entity.type
_entity.pdbx_description
1 polymer ?
#
loop_
_entity_poly.entity_id
_entity_poly.type
_entity_poly.pdbx_seq_one_letter_code
_entity_poly.pdbx_strand_id
1 'polypeptide(L)'
;EKELPVLLPEKVSFGKGNPLETNAKFLKVKCPQCGGKGRRETDTMDTFFDSSWYYLRYCDSKNIKEPFDIKKMSYWMPVDQYIGGAEHACMHLLYARFFTKTLRDLGFLGFDEPFIKLFNQGMLHGEDGYVMSKSRGNMILPEDVSAKYGIDTARLFLVSMASTDKDTQWSEKGIEGSLRFISKVIDYFENIKTGTADAKTESKINKTIKVVANYIENFQYNLASIKIRELFYYLPEKTSKEALEKFLKLLHPFCPHITEELWQKIGNKSFISLERWPVADEKKINPKFEKEEKIIESVINDVNNIVRIIKEREKDVTNLYLYVLPNEKEVYVNNLKEIEKRTSLSIKIYSVSDKGKYDPENKTKKAKQGKPGIYLE
;
A
#
# COMPACT_ATOMS: atom_id res chain seq x y z
N GLU A 1 21.90 -9.64 43.24
CA GLU A 1 20.86 -8.62 43.04
C GLU A 1 21.28 -7.25 43.59
N LYS A 2 21.92 -7.17 44.79
CA LYS A 2 22.32 -5.87 45.39
C LYS A 2 23.40 -5.11 44.62
N GLU A 3 24.12 -5.77 43.71
CA GLU A 3 25.21 -5.21 42.91
C GLU A 3 24.80 -4.96 41.44
N LEU A 4 23.53 -5.08 41.14
CA LEU A 4 22.99 -4.77 39.78
C LEU A 4 22.66 -3.27 39.69
N PRO A 5 22.82 -2.67 38.50
CA PRO A 5 23.34 -3.26 37.26
C PRO A 5 24.86 -3.39 37.25
N VAL A 6 25.37 -4.39 36.52
CA VAL A 6 26.81 -4.51 36.24
C VAL A 6 27.17 -3.48 35.16
N LEU A 7 27.93 -2.45 35.56
CA LEU A 7 28.36 -1.40 34.64
C LEU A 7 29.50 -1.90 33.74
N LEU A 8 29.39 -1.64 32.46
CA LEU A 8 30.45 -1.90 31.50
C LEU A 8 31.60 -0.88 31.68
N PRO A 9 32.85 -1.26 31.39
CA PRO A 9 33.98 -0.34 31.48
C PRO A 9 33.91 0.72 30.37
N GLU A 10 34.08 1.99 30.71
CA GLU A 10 34.08 3.09 29.72
C GLU A 10 35.31 3.05 28.79
N LYS A 11 36.45 2.53 29.31
CA LYS A 11 37.70 2.43 28.57
C LYS A 11 38.00 0.98 28.24
N VAL A 12 37.84 0.62 26.99
CA VAL A 12 38.16 -0.69 26.42
C VAL A 12 39.01 -0.53 25.16
N SER A 13 39.84 -1.51 24.86
CA SER A 13 40.56 -1.57 23.58
C SER A 13 39.81 -2.50 22.63
N PHE A 14 39.35 -1.93 21.51
CA PHE A 14 38.78 -2.72 20.43
C PHE A 14 39.89 -3.32 19.57
N GLY A 15 39.80 -4.62 19.33
CA GLY A 15 40.76 -5.38 18.54
C GLY A 15 40.11 -6.67 18.01
N LYS A 16 40.94 -7.70 17.81
CA LYS A 16 40.41 -9.04 17.51
C LYS A 16 39.93 -9.69 18.79
N GLY A 17 38.65 -10.07 18.86
CA GLY A 17 38.03 -10.73 20.02
C GLY A 17 37.18 -9.80 20.86
N ASN A 18 36.73 -10.32 22.02
CA ASN A 18 35.87 -9.61 22.95
C ASN A 18 36.63 -8.53 23.71
N PRO A 19 36.30 -7.23 23.59
CA PRO A 19 37.00 -6.16 24.28
C PRO A 19 36.90 -6.25 25.82
N LEU A 20 35.87 -6.91 26.37
CA LEU A 20 35.75 -7.12 27.83
C LEU A 20 36.80 -8.09 28.36
N GLU A 21 37.23 -9.08 27.57
CA GLU A 21 38.27 -10.04 27.96
C GLU A 21 39.64 -9.39 28.13
N THR A 22 39.89 -8.26 27.47
CA THR A 22 41.15 -7.50 27.60
C THR A 22 41.19 -6.60 28.82
N ASN A 23 40.05 -6.36 29.48
CA ASN A 23 39.95 -5.45 30.62
C ASN A 23 40.14 -6.21 31.96
N ALA A 24 41.38 -6.23 32.47
CA ALA A 24 41.74 -6.94 33.71
C ALA A 24 40.97 -6.46 34.96
N LYS A 25 40.51 -5.19 35.00
CA LYS A 25 39.68 -4.66 36.09
C LYS A 25 38.27 -5.21 36.05
N PHE A 26 37.71 -5.35 34.87
CA PHE A 26 36.38 -5.91 34.68
C PHE A 26 36.36 -7.40 34.98
N LEU A 27 37.38 -8.15 34.58
CA LEU A 27 37.47 -9.59 34.78
C LEU A 27 37.60 -10.02 36.23
N LYS A 28 38.37 -9.28 37.02
CA LYS A 28 38.68 -9.67 38.40
C LYS A 28 37.59 -9.21 39.36
N VAL A 29 36.85 -10.14 39.92
CA VAL A 29 35.78 -9.88 40.90
C VAL A 29 35.90 -10.78 42.10
N LYS A 30 35.21 -10.40 43.19
CA LYS A 30 35.04 -11.25 44.35
C LYS A 30 33.74 -12.03 44.22
N CYS A 31 33.74 -13.28 44.57
CA CYS A 31 32.51 -14.09 44.59
C CYS A 31 31.53 -13.52 45.63
N PRO A 32 30.29 -13.19 45.31
CA PRO A 32 29.33 -12.63 46.26
C PRO A 32 28.90 -13.61 47.36
N GLN A 33 29.08 -14.92 47.15
CA GLN A 33 28.74 -15.94 48.15
C GLN A 33 29.85 -16.22 49.13
N CYS A 34 31.09 -16.41 48.65
CA CYS A 34 32.19 -16.85 49.50
C CYS A 34 33.32 -15.80 49.69
N GLY A 35 33.26 -14.65 48.98
CA GLY A 35 34.28 -13.61 49.02
C GLY A 35 35.61 -13.96 48.34
N GLY A 36 35.77 -15.19 47.82
CA GLY A 36 36.94 -15.66 47.12
C GLY A 36 37.18 -14.96 45.78
N LYS A 37 38.36 -15.18 45.17
CA LYS A 37 38.69 -14.64 43.85
C LYS A 37 37.78 -15.29 42.79
N GLY A 38 37.16 -14.48 41.94
CA GLY A 38 36.34 -14.90 40.81
C GLY A 38 36.78 -14.22 39.52
N ARG A 39 36.34 -14.78 38.42
CA ARG A 39 36.43 -14.15 37.08
C ARG A 39 35.01 -13.85 36.59
N ARG A 40 34.81 -12.61 36.15
CA ARG A 40 33.52 -12.20 35.54
C ARG A 40 33.37 -12.81 34.20
N GLU A 41 32.15 -13.21 33.85
CA GLU A 41 31.76 -13.59 32.51
C GLU A 41 31.85 -12.39 31.56
N THR A 42 32.33 -12.61 30.36
CA THR A 42 32.54 -11.57 29.35
C THR A 42 31.65 -11.74 28.12
N ASP A 43 31.04 -12.89 27.94
CA ASP A 43 30.07 -13.08 26.88
C ASP A 43 28.83 -12.22 27.13
N THR A 44 28.34 -11.61 26.09
CA THR A 44 27.09 -10.86 26.09
C THR A 44 25.97 -11.76 25.54
N MET A 45 24.75 -11.50 25.98
CA MET A 45 23.58 -12.16 25.40
C MET A 45 23.43 -11.77 23.96
N ASP A 46 22.80 -12.64 23.17
CA ASP A 46 22.41 -12.36 21.81
C ASP A 46 21.51 -11.12 21.76
N THR A 47 21.63 -10.29 20.71
CA THR A 47 20.84 -9.07 20.53
C THR A 47 19.33 -9.35 20.49
N PHE A 48 18.93 -10.55 20.06
CA PHE A 48 17.52 -10.95 20.05
C PHE A 48 16.95 -11.23 21.45
N PHE A 49 17.78 -11.34 22.49
CA PHE A 49 17.29 -11.50 23.85
C PHE A 49 16.46 -10.29 24.30
N ASP A 50 16.97 -9.08 24.16
CA ASP A 50 16.24 -7.87 24.54
C ASP A 50 15.02 -7.63 23.65
N SER A 51 15.13 -7.91 22.36
CA SER A 51 14.01 -7.76 21.43
C SER A 51 12.93 -8.85 21.57
N SER A 52 13.18 -9.90 22.34
CA SER A 52 12.24 -11.02 22.53
C SER A 52 11.02 -10.68 23.38
N TRP A 53 11.01 -9.56 24.07
CA TRP A 53 9.92 -9.17 24.97
C TRP A 53 9.51 -7.69 24.92
N TYR A 54 10.06 -6.89 24.00
CA TYR A 54 9.80 -5.45 23.90
C TYR A 54 8.31 -5.11 23.81
N TYR A 55 7.52 -5.95 23.14
CA TYR A 55 6.07 -5.77 23.01
C TYR A 55 5.34 -5.87 24.36
N LEU A 56 5.84 -6.67 25.30
CA LEU A 56 5.33 -6.69 26.67
C LEU A 56 5.66 -5.38 27.41
N ARG A 57 6.90 -4.89 27.25
CA ARG A 57 7.34 -3.62 27.83
C ARG A 57 6.53 -2.44 27.30
N TYR A 58 6.14 -2.46 26.03
CA TYR A 58 5.32 -1.40 25.43
C TYR A 58 3.95 -1.26 26.07
N CYS A 59 3.39 -2.32 26.65
CA CYS A 59 2.12 -2.27 27.36
C CYS A 59 2.18 -1.33 28.59
N ASP A 60 3.37 -1.14 29.19
CA ASP A 60 3.57 -0.28 30.35
C ASP A 60 4.96 0.36 30.37
N SER A 61 5.29 1.10 29.34
CA SER A 61 6.63 1.63 29.05
C SER A 61 7.19 2.58 30.13
N LYS A 62 6.34 3.23 30.92
CA LYS A 62 6.72 4.18 31.97
C LYS A 62 6.86 3.54 33.36
N ASN A 63 6.64 2.25 33.51
CA ASN A 63 6.78 1.54 34.77
C ASN A 63 8.28 1.46 35.17
N ILE A 64 8.62 1.99 36.34
CA ILE A 64 9.98 1.99 36.87
C ILE A 64 10.20 0.91 37.94
N LYS A 65 9.15 0.21 38.36
CA LYS A 65 9.20 -0.78 39.45
C LYS A 65 9.26 -2.20 38.91
N GLU A 66 8.55 -2.48 37.83
CA GLU A 66 8.37 -3.79 37.25
C GLU A 66 8.55 -3.71 35.71
N PRO A 67 8.88 -4.83 35.03
CA PRO A 67 8.99 -4.88 33.59
C PRO A 67 7.71 -4.40 32.89
N PHE A 68 6.56 -4.76 33.45
CA PHE A 68 5.21 -4.35 33.02
C PHE A 68 4.18 -4.68 34.08
N ASP A 69 3.08 -3.93 34.14
CA ASP A 69 1.90 -4.27 34.94
C ASP A 69 1.11 -5.38 34.25
N ILE A 70 0.79 -6.46 35.00
CA ILE A 70 0.10 -7.65 34.45
C ILE A 70 -1.28 -7.31 33.89
N LYS A 71 -2.04 -6.37 34.51
CA LYS A 71 -3.37 -6.00 34.05
C LYS A 71 -3.32 -5.25 32.72
N LYS A 72 -2.38 -4.30 32.60
CA LYS A 72 -2.18 -3.56 31.35
C LYS A 72 -1.69 -4.49 30.25
N MET A 73 -0.74 -5.37 30.54
CA MET A 73 -0.25 -6.35 29.59
C MET A 73 -1.37 -7.29 29.14
N SER A 74 -2.18 -7.83 30.07
CA SER A 74 -3.31 -8.75 29.73
C SER A 74 -4.40 -8.06 28.91
N TYR A 75 -4.52 -6.73 28.96
CA TYR A 75 -5.46 -5.98 28.12
C TYR A 75 -4.97 -5.88 26.65
N TRP A 76 -3.66 -5.67 26.45
CA TRP A 76 -3.10 -5.45 25.13
C TRP A 76 -2.60 -6.71 24.42
N MET A 77 -2.28 -7.76 25.17
CA MET A 77 -1.67 -8.98 24.65
C MET A 77 -2.66 -10.16 24.62
N PRO A 78 -2.45 -11.14 23.70
CA PRO A 78 -1.41 -11.20 22.67
C PRO A 78 -1.64 -10.20 21.52
N VAL A 79 -0.57 -9.89 20.76
CA VAL A 79 -0.62 -8.97 19.62
C VAL A 79 -1.51 -9.54 18.50
N ASP A 80 -2.45 -8.77 18.00
CA ASP A 80 -3.42 -9.21 16.98
C ASP A 80 -2.77 -9.52 15.63
N GLN A 81 -1.84 -8.66 15.21
CA GLN A 81 -1.15 -8.78 13.93
C GLN A 81 0.31 -8.38 14.06
N TYR A 82 1.21 -9.26 13.66
CA TYR A 82 2.65 -9.02 13.64
C TYR A 82 3.18 -9.06 12.22
N ILE A 83 4.03 -8.09 11.85
CA ILE A 83 4.54 -7.92 10.50
C ILE A 83 6.07 -7.86 10.56
N GLY A 84 6.75 -8.62 9.70
CA GLY A 84 8.21 -8.64 9.63
C GLY A 84 8.72 -9.48 8.47
N GLY A 85 10.05 -9.49 8.30
CA GLY A 85 10.70 -10.31 7.30
C GLY A 85 10.65 -11.81 7.64
N ALA A 86 10.61 -12.64 6.62
CA ALA A 86 10.56 -14.10 6.78
C ALA A 86 11.80 -14.68 7.46
N GLU A 87 12.96 -13.99 7.35
CA GLU A 87 14.23 -14.38 7.98
C GLU A 87 14.14 -14.44 9.50
N HIS A 88 13.25 -13.65 10.10
CA HIS A 88 13.05 -13.62 11.55
C HIS A 88 12.37 -14.89 12.10
N ALA A 89 11.87 -15.78 11.26
CA ALA A 89 11.25 -17.03 11.70
C ALA A 89 12.22 -17.88 12.55
N CYS A 90 13.50 -17.93 12.18
CA CYS A 90 14.55 -18.66 12.88
C CYS A 90 15.45 -17.76 13.76
N MET A 91 15.16 -16.47 13.87
CA MET A 91 15.88 -15.49 14.68
C MET A 91 14.94 -14.89 15.75
N HIS A 92 14.52 -13.63 15.58
CA HIS A 92 13.69 -12.92 16.55
C HIS A 92 12.42 -13.68 16.97
N LEU A 93 11.68 -14.27 16.05
CA LEU A 93 10.40 -14.96 16.36
C LEU A 93 10.62 -16.22 17.20
N LEU A 94 11.71 -16.94 16.99
CA LEU A 94 12.05 -18.10 17.80
C LEU A 94 12.31 -17.68 19.27
N TYR A 95 13.10 -16.63 19.48
CA TYR A 95 13.36 -16.09 20.80
C TYR A 95 12.08 -15.53 21.45
N ALA A 96 11.29 -14.75 20.72
CA ALA A 96 10.05 -14.15 21.23
C ALA A 96 9.06 -15.22 21.72
N ARG A 97 8.88 -16.29 20.94
CA ARG A 97 8.01 -17.42 21.30
C ARG A 97 8.54 -18.20 22.50
N PHE A 98 9.83 -18.49 22.51
CA PHE A 98 10.45 -19.18 23.64
C PHE A 98 10.35 -18.37 24.93
N PHE A 99 10.66 -17.06 24.87
CA PHE A 99 10.58 -16.14 26.00
C PHE A 99 9.15 -16.02 26.54
N THR A 100 8.16 -15.93 25.67
CA THR A 100 6.74 -15.93 26.06
C THR A 100 6.36 -17.19 26.82
N LYS A 101 6.76 -18.38 26.31
CA LYS A 101 6.49 -19.67 26.97
C LYS A 101 7.16 -19.73 28.34
N THR A 102 8.40 -19.28 28.44
CA THR A 102 9.13 -19.22 29.74
C THR A 102 8.41 -18.31 30.74
N LEU A 103 8.00 -17.09 30.32
CA LEU A 103 7.26 -16.18 31.20
C LEU A 103 5.88 -16.72 31.59
N ARG A 104 5.21 -17.46 30.72
CA ARG A 104 3.98 -18.18 31.07
C ARG A 104 4.25 -19.24 32.13
N ASP A 105 5.26 -20.07 31.96
CA ASP A 105 5.62 -21.13 32.91
C ASP A 105 6.01 -20.57 34.28
N LEU A 106 6.56 -19.37 34.32
CA LEU A 106 6.86 -18.62 35.54
C LEU A 106 5.62 -17.90 36.13
N GLY A 107 4.46 -17.96 35.49
CA GLY A 107 3.20 -17.38 35.96
C GLY A 107 3.02 -15.87 35.67
N PHE A 108 3.85 -15.26 34.82
CA PHE A 108 3.72 -13.88 34.44
C PHE A 108 2.69 -13.67 33.30
N LEU A 109 2.49 -14.65 32.44
CA LEU A 109 1.61 -14.56 31.27
C LEU A 109 0.51 -15.61 31.30
N GLY A 110 -0.65 -15.28 30.77
CA GLY A 110 -1.81 -16.19 30.62
C GLY A 110 -2.00 -16.75 29.22
N PHE A 111 -1.03 -16.58 28.32
CA PHE A 111 -1.09 -17.03 26.94
C PHE A 111 0.21 -17.71 26.51
N ASP A 112 0.15 -18.45 25.40
CA ASP A 112 1.19 -19.36 24.93
C ASP A 112 1.99 -18.80 23.74
N GLU A 113 1.38 -17.97 22.93
CA GLU A 113 1.99 -17.36 21.76
C GLU A 113 1.87 -15.83 21.81
N PRO A 114 2.94 -15.08 21.50
CA PRO A 114 2.93 -13.61 21.61
C PRO A 114 2.11 -12.93 20.52
N PHE A 115 1.93 -13.58 19.35
CA PHE A 115 1.29 -13.04 18.15
C PHE A 115 0.19 -13.97 17.67
N ILE A 116 -1.03 -13.42 17.44
CA ILE A 116 -2.18 -14.20 16.94
C ILE A 116 -2.02 -14.48 15.45
N LYS A 117 -1.58 -13.48 14.69
CA LYS A 117 -1.36 -13.57 13.25
C LYS A 117 0.02 -13.04 12.90
N LEU A 118 0.71 -13.74 12.01
CA LEU A 118 1.97 -13.32 11.42
C LEU A 118 1.76 -13.03 9.93
N PHE A 119 2.30 -11.92 9.46
CA PHE A 119 2.40 -11.58 8.05
C PHE A 119 3.87 -11.34 7.69
N ASN A 120 4.42 -12.13 6.80
CA ASN A 120 5.77 -11.95 6.30
C ASN A 120 5.75 -11.06 5.06
N GLN A 121 6.47 -9.94 5.12
CA GLN A 121 6.67 -9.05 4.00
C GLN A 121 7.79 -9.55 3.09
N GLY A 122 7.71 -9.19 1.80
CA GLY A 122 8.78 -9.42 0.84
C GLY A 122 9.96 -8.48 1.03
N MET A 123 11.07 -8.78 0.37
CA MET A 123 12.30 -8.01 0.40
C MET A 123 12.34 -6.98 -0.73
N LEU A 124 12.96 -5.83 -0.46
CA LEU A 124 13.22 -4.82 -1.48
C LEU A 124 14.65 -4.98 -2.02
N HIS A 125 14.73 -5.22 -3.32
CA HIS A 125 15.99 -5.35 -4.07
C HIS A 125 16.39 -4.02 -4.69
N GLY A 126 17.68 -3.79 -4.84
CA GLY A 126 18.22 -2.68 -5.62
C GLY A 126 17.97 -2.87 -7.12
N GLU A 127 18.36 -1.87 -7.93
CA GLU A 127 18.29 -1.97 -9.39
C GLU A 127 19.17 -3.09 -9.94
N ASP A 128 20.19 -3.50 -9.19
CA ASP A 128 21.08 -4.63 -9.48
C ASP A 128 20.44 -6.02 -9.26
N GLY A 129 19.19 -6.06 -8.78
CA GLY A 129 18.44 -7.29 -8.52
C GLY A 129 18.80 -8.00 -7.20
N TYR A 130 19.72 -7.46 -6.40
CA TYR A 130 20.09 -8.02 -5.11
C TYR A 130 19.40 -7.27 -3.96
N VAL A 131 19.22 -7.97 -2.83
CA VAL A 131 18.69 -7.35 -1.59
C VAL A 131 19.60 -6.18 -1.21
N MET A 132 18.99 -5.03 -0.90
CA MET A 132 19.69 -3.82 -0.49
C MET A 132 20.49 -4.05 0.79
N SER A 133 21.78 -3.74 0.78
CA SER A 133 22.63 -3.82 1.97
C SER A 133 23.74 -2.77 1.95
N LYS A 134 24.15 -2.33 3.15
CA LYS A 134 25.27 -1.38 3.32
C LYS A 134 26.58 -1.92 2.72
N SER A 135 26.82 -3.22 2.88
CA SER A 135 28.05 -3.86 2.40
C SER A 135 28.15 -3.93 0.88
N ARG A 136 27.01 -3.90 0.17
CA ARG A 136 26.96 -3.89 -1.30
C ARG A 136 27.00 -2.48 -1.89
N GLY A 137 26.69 -1.46 -1.09
CA GLY A 137 26.59 -0.08 -1.57
C GLY A 137 25.38 0.17 -2.49
N ASN A 138 24.40 -0.74 -2.53
CA ASN A 138 23.18 -0.65 -3.35
C ASN A 138 21.97 -0.14 -2.56
N MET A 139 22.19 0.43 -1.39
CA MET A 139 21.12 1.02 -0.57
C MET A 139 20.61 2.32 -1.18
N ILE A 140 19.30 2.43 -1.22
CA ILE A 140 18.57 3.65 -1.55
C ILE A 140 18.00 4.20 -0.25
N LEU A 141 18.45 5.39 0.14
CA LEU A 141 18.03 5.99 1.39
C LEU A 141 16.68 6.69 1.24
N PRO A 142 15.75 6.51 2.19
CA PRO A 142 14.45 7.20 2.17
C PRO A 142 14.58 8.72 2.09
N GLU A 143 15.62 9.30 2.70
CA GLU A 143 15.92 10.73 2.68
C GLU A 143 16.19 11.24 1.26
N ASP A 144 17.01 10.52 0.49
CA ASP A 144 17.35 10.89 -0.89
C ASP A 144 16.13 10.80 -1.79
N VAL A 145 15.33 9.75 -1.63
CA VAL A 145 14.08 9.55 -2.37
C VAL A 145 13.07 10.65 -2.03
N SER A 146 12.94 10.97 -0.74
CA SER A 146 12.05 12.04 -0.29
C SER A 146 12.46 13.42 -0.80
N ALA A 147 13.76 13.71 -0.80
CA ALA A 147 14.30 14.98 -1.33
C ALA A 147 14.04 15.12 -2.84
N LYS A 148 14.16 14.02 -3.61
CA LYS A 148 14.01 14.03 -5.07
C LYS A 148 12.55 14.00 -5.54
N TYR A 149 11.70 13.18 -4.91
CA TYR A 149 10.34 12.88 -5.38
C TYR A 149 9.22 13.29 -4.42
N GLY A 150 9.56 13.66 -3.19
CA GLY A 150 8.61 13.86 -2.10
C GLY A 150 8.21 12.55 -1.41
N ILE A 151 7.96 12.65 -0.10
CA ILE A 151 7.71 11.46 0.74
C ILE A 151 6.43 10.72 0.36
N ASP A 152 5.36 11.42 -0.02
CA ASP A 152 4.10 10.79 -0.42
C ASP A 152 4.25 9.99 -1.72
N THR A 153 5.10 10.48 -2.65
CA THR A 153 5.44 9.72 -3.85
C THR A 153 6.18 8.43 -3.53
N ALA A 154 7.15 8.49 -2.62
CA ALA A 154 7.91 7.33 -2.17
C ALA A 154 6.99 6.31 -1.49
N ARG A 155 6.12 6.75 -0.58
CA ARG A 155 5.14 5.90 0.11
C ARG A 155 4.21 5.19 -0.87
N LEU A 156 3.57 5.95 -1.76
CA LEU A 156 2.66 5.40 -2.76
C LEU A 156 3.36 4.42 -3.70
N PHE A 157 4.58 4.74 -4.14
CA PHE A 157 5.37 3.87 -5.00
C PHE A 157 5.64 2.53 -4.32
N LEU A 158 6.22 2.52 -3.11
CA LEU A 158 6.59 1.30 -2.39
C LEU A 158 5.41 0.34 -2.23
N VAL A 159 4.24 0.84 -1.83
CA VAL A 159 3.07 -0.02 -1.61
C VAL A 159 2.35 -0.42 -2.91
N SER A 160 2.65 0.24 -4.04
CA SER A 160 2.00 -0.05 -5.33
C SER A 160 2.81 -0.98 -6.24
N MET A 161 4.08 -1.29 -5.90
CA MET A 161 4.97 -2.08 -6.75
C MET A 161 4.47 -3.51 -6.97
N ALA A 162 4.15 -4.20 -5.89
CA ALA A 162 3.65 -5.57 -5.91
C ALA A 162 2.82 -5.87 -4.66
N SER A 163 2.35 -7.10 -4.54
CA SER A 163 1.78 -7.61 -3.28
C SER A 163 2.83 -7.54 -2.18
N THR A 164 2.42 -7.13 -0.98
CA THR A 164 3.32 -6.87 0.15
C THR A 164 4.10 -8.10 0.65
N ASP A 165 3.66 -9.30 0.30
CA ASP A 165 4.32 -10.58 0.60
C ASP A 165 5.35 -11.00 -0.46
N LYS A 166 5.52 -10.23 -1.54
CA LYS A 166 6.43 -10.56 -2.63
C LYS A 166 7.65 -9.66 -2.64
N ASP A 167 8.77 -10.26 -3.01
CA ASP A 167 10.00 -9.53 -3.29
C ASP A 167 9.79 -8.59 -4.47
N THR A 168 10.36 -7.39 -4.36
CA THR A 168 10.24 -6.35 -5.38
C THR A 168 11.60 -5.73 -5.67
N GLN A 169 11.74 -5.20 -6.88
CA GLN A 169 12.94 -4.50 -7.30
C GLN A 169 12.67 -3.01 -7.46
N TRP A 170 13.56 -2.19 -6.94
CA TRP A 170 13.49 -0.74 -7.12
C TRP A 170 13.48 -0.35 -8.60
N SER A 171 12.72 0.67 -8.93
CA SER A 171 12.61 1.20 -10.29
C SER A 171 12.40 2.71 -10.28
N GLU A 172 13.38 3.47 -10.77
CA GLU A 172 13.26 4.92 -10.99
C GLU A 172 12.08 5.26 -11.91
N LYS A 173 11.88 4.49 -12.95
CA LYS A 173 10.75 4.66 -13.87
C LYS A 173 9.39 4.44 -13.19
N GLY A 174 9.35 3.52 -12.22
CA GLY A 174 8.15 3.24 -11.44
C GLY A 174 7.77 4.39 -10.51
N ILE A 175 8.74 4.96 -9.80
CA ILE A 175 8.49 6.08 -8.88
C ILE A 175 8.04 7.34 -9.62
N GLU A 176 8.61 7.63 -10.80
CA GLU A 176 8.15 8.73 -11.66
C GLU A 176 6.68 8.58 -12.08
N GLY A 177 6.22 7.32 -12.28
CA GLY A 177 4.81 7.03 -12.52
C GLY A 177 3.90 7.44 -11.36
N SER A 178 4.37 7.24 -10.13
CA SER A 178 3.68 7.68 -8.93
C SER A 178 3.69 9.20 -8.76
N LEU A 179 4.84 9.85 -9.05
CA LEU A 179 4.95 11.31 -9.05
C LEU A 179 3.97 11.95 -10.05
N ARG A 180 3.92 11.44 -11.29
CA ARG A 180 2.96 11.93 -12.31
C ARG A 180 1.51 11.78 -11.88
N PHE A 181 1.18 10.68 -11.20
CA PHE A 181 -0.17 10.51 -10.66
C PHE A 181 -0.51 11.54 -9.59
N ILE A 182 0.39 11.76 -8.62
CA ILE A 182 0.21 12.74 -7.55
C ILE A 182 0.07 14.15 -8.12
N SER A 183 0.93 14.54 -9.09
CA SER A 183 0.82 15.83 -9.76
C SER A 183 -0.55 16.04 -10.41
N LYS A 184 -1.07 15.00 -11.09
CA LYS A 184 -2.43 15.06 -11.67
C LYS A 184 -3.53 15.19 -10.61
N VAL A 185 -3.37 14.56 -9.44
CA VAL A 185 -4.31 14.74 -8.33
C VAL A 185 -4.30 16.18 -7.84
N ILE A 186 -3.11 16.76 -7.65
CA ILE A 186 -2.96 18.17 -7.24
C ILE A 186 -3.62 19.08 -8.26
N ASP A 187 -3.26 18.96 -9.54
CA ASP A 187 -3.81 19.76 -10.64
C ASP A 187 -5.34 19.67 -10.72
N TYR A 188 -5.88 18.46 -10.52
CA TYR A 188 -7.32 18.25 -10.51
C TYR A 188 -7.99 19.03 -9.37
N PHE A 189 -7.46 18.94 -8.15
CA PHE A 189 -8.00 19.66 -6.98
C PHE A 189 -7.79 21.17 -7.06
N GLU A 190 -6.84 21.64 -7.85
CA GLU A 190 -6.66 23.08 -8.13
C GLU A 190 -7.74 23.64 -9.05
N ASN A 191 -8.23 22.84 -9.97
CA ASN A 191 -9.12 23.27 -11.03
C ASN A 191 -10.57 22.76 -10.90
N ILE A 192 -10.85 21.85 -9.94
CA ILE A 192 -12.17 21.22 -9.79
C ILE A 192 -13.26 22.23 -9.43
N LYS A 193 -14.39 22.12 -10.09
CA LYS A 193 -15.60 22.87 -9.74
C LYS A 193 -16.50 22.01 -8.85
N THR A 194 -16.90 22.57 -7.71
CA THR A 194 -17.87 21.90 -6.84
C THR A 194 -19.28 21.95 -7.45
N GLY A 195 -20.04 20.88 -7.26
CA GLY A 195 -21.39 20.74 -7.76
C GLY A 195 -22.09 19.52 -7.16
N THR A 196 -22.95 18.88 -7.89
CA THR A 196 -23.60 17.62 -7.50
C THR A 196 -22.89 16.45 -8.19
N ALA A 197 -22.73 15.34 -7.46
CA ALA A 197 -22.32 14.07 -8.07
C ALA A 197 -23.53 13.41 -8.73
N ASP A 198 -23.33 12.83 -9.90
CA ASP A 198 -24.38 11.99 -10.51
C ASP A 198 -24.44 10.59 -9.87
N ALA A 199 -25.52 9.87 -10.11
CA ALA A 199 -25.75 8.55 -9.54
C ALA A 199 -24.68 7.52 -9.94
N LYS A 200 -24.08 7.68 -11.12
CA LYS A 200 -23.02 6.80 -11.63
C LYS A 200 -21.72 7.03 -10.85
N THR A 201 -21.34 8.30 -10.63
CA THR A 201 -20.19 8.71 -9.82
C THR A 201 -20.34 8.25 -8.36
N GLU A 202 -21.53 8.46 -7.76
CA GLU A 202 -21.80 7.99 -6.40
C GLU A 202 -21.68 6.47 -6.27
N SER A 203 -22.23 5.73 -7.23
CA SER A 203 -22.12 4.27 -7.26
C SER A 203 -20.67 3.80 -7.34
N LYS A 204 -19.87 4.41 -8.22
CA LYS A 204 -18.43 4.11 -8.36
C LYS A 204 -17.67 4.37 -7.08
N ILE A 205 -17.88 5.52 -6.43
CA ILE A 205 -17.22 5.88 -5.18
C ILE A 205 -17.56 4.87 -4.08
N ASN A 206 -18.84 4.59 -3.85
CA ASN A 206 -19.27 3.68 -2.79
C ASN A 206 -18.73 2.26 -3.02
N LYS A 207 -18.72 1.78 -4.26
CA LYS A 207 -18.08 0.50 -4.59
C LYS A 207 -16.58 0.52 -4.31
N THR A 208 -15.90 1.59 -4.71
CA THR A 208 -14.44 1.72 -4.50
C THR A 208 -14.11 1.74 -3.00
N ILE A 209 -14.90 2.44 -2.16
CA ILE A 209 -14.74 2.42 -0.70
C ILE A 209 -14.76 0.98 -0.17
N LYS A 210 -15.77 0.20 -0.56
CA LYS A 210 -15.91 -1.20 -0.12
C LYS A 210 -14.72 -2.06 -0.54
N VAL A 211 -14.30 -1.94 -1.79
CA VAL A 211 -13.22 -2.75 -2.36
C VAL A 211 -11.86 -2.37 -1.77
N VAL A 212 -11.59 -1.06 -1.63
CA VAL A 212 -10.33 -0.54 -1.06
C VAL A 212 -10.22 -0.91 0.41
N ALA A 213 -11.30 -0.80 1.21
CA ALA A 213 -11.30 -1.24 2.60
C ALA A 213 -10.91 -2.72 2.71
N ASN A 214 -11.56 -3.59 1.93
CA ASN A 214 -11.24 -5.02 1.93
C ASN A 214 -9.79 -5.30 1.52
N TYR A 215 -9.24 -4.59 0.53
CA TYR A 215 -7.84 -4.76 0.14
C TYR A 215 -6.86 -4.31 1.23
N ILE A 216 -7.14 -3.20 1.91
CA ILE A 216 -6.31 -2.72 3.03
C ILE A 216 -6.32 -3.71 4.19
N GLU A 217 -7.49 -4.22 4.58
CA GLU A 217 -7.65 -5.21 5.64
C GLU A 217 -6.88 -6.52 5.36
N ASN A 218 -6.70 -6.86 4.08
CA ASN A 218 -5.97 -8.06 3.65
C ASN A 218 -4.53 -7.78 3.18
N PHE A 219 -3.96 -6.63 3.51
CA PHE A 219 -2.60 -6.22 3.11
C PHE A 219 -2.34 -6.18 1.59
N GLN A 220 -3.38 -6.06 0.79
CA GLN A 220 -3.31 -5.97 -0.68
C GLN A 220 -3.23 -4.50 -1.12
N TYR A 221 -2.25 -3.76 -0.61
CA TYR A 221 -2.12 -2.30 -0.82
C TYR A 221 -1.91 -1.92 -2.27
N ASN A 222 -1.21 -2.75 -3.05
CA ASN A 222 -1.05 -2.57 -4.49
C ASN A 222 -2.41 -2.57 -5.22
N LEU A 223 -3.31 -3.49 -4.88
CA LEU A 223 -4.65 -3.56 -5.46
C LEU A 223 -5.52 -2.37 -5.00
N ALA A 224 -5.39 -1.97 -3.73
CA ALA A 224 -6.04 -0.76 -3.22
C ALA A 224 -5.60 0.48 -4.00
N SER A 225 -4.29 0.67 -4.21
CA SER A 225 -3.74 1.81 -4.97
C SER A 225 -4.24 1.85 -6.42
N ILE A 226 -4.35 0.69 -7.07
CA ILE A 226 -4.93 0.59 -8.42
C ILE A 226 -6.38 1.08 -8.42
N LYS A 227 -7.20 0.64 -7.47
CA LYS A 227 -8.61 1.05 -7.39
C LYS A 227 -8.79 2.54 -7.08
N ILE A 228 -7.91 3.11 -6.27
CA ILE A 228 -7.89 4.55 -6.00
C ILE A 228 -7.52 5.33 -7.27
N ARG A 229 -6.52 4.86 -8.04
CA ARG A 229 -6.14 5.46 -9.33
C ARG A 229 -7.28 5.36 -10.36
N GLU A 230 -7.93 4.20 -10.48
CA GLU A 230 -9.11 4.02 -11.33
C GLU A 230 -10.24 4.99 -10.95
N LEU A 231 -10.51 5.14 -9.66
CA LEU A 231 -11.50 6.10 -9.18
C LEU A 231 -11.12 7.54 -9.55
N PHE A 232 -9.86 7.93 -9.35
CA PHE A 232 -9.38 9.27 -9.70
C PHE A 232 -9.62 9.59 -11.17
N TYR A 233 -9.24 8.70 -12.09
CA TYR A 233 -9.43 8.93 -13.53
C TYR A 233 -10.89 8.90 -13.96
N TYR A 234 -11.76 8.37 -13.13
CA TYR A 234 -13.21 8.36 -13.36
C TYR A 234 -13.89 9.65 -12.86
N LEU A 235 -13.28 10.37 -11.91
CA LEU A 235 -13.89 11.59 -11.36
C LEU A 235 -14.13 12.63 -12.46
N PRO A 236 -15.36 13.22 -12.55
CA PRO A 236 -15.67 14.23 -13.54
C PRO A 236 -15.08 15.59 -13.19
N GLU A 237 -15.02 16.52 -14.15
CA GLU A 237 -14.51 17.89 -13.94
C GLU A 237 -15.36 18.71 -12.95
N LYS A 238 -16.56 18.25 -12.62
CA LYS A 238 -17.44 18.85 -11.63
C LYS A 238 -18.07 17.74 -10.81
N THR A 239 -17.91 17.79 -9.47
CA THR A 239 -18.52 16.80 -8.58
C THR A 239 -18.85 17.40 -7.22
N SER A 240 -19.48 16.62 -6.32
CA SER A 240 -19.81 17.10 -4.98
C SER A 240 -18.59 17.16 -4.07
N LYS A 241 -18.60 18.07 -3.11
CA LYS A 241 -17.57 18.15 -2.07
C LYS A 241 -17.46 16.81 -1.33
N GLU A 242 -18.58 16.16 -1.00
CA GLU A 242 -18.61 14.85 -0.34
C GLU A 242 -17.86 13.77 -1.15
N ALA A 243 -18.02 13.77 -2.48
CA ALA A 243 -17.29 12.85 -3.37
C ALA A 243 -15.77 13.07 -3.31
N LEU A 244 -15.34 14.32 -3.29
CA LEU A 244 -13.93 14.70 -3.15
C LEU A 244 -13.37 14.30 -1.79
N GLU A 245 -14.11 14.53 -0.72
CA GLU A 245 -13.75 14.12 0.64
C GLU A 245 -13.55 12.60 0.76
N LYS A 246 -14.49 11.82 0.19
CA LYS A 246 -14.38 10.36 0.16
C LYS A 246 -13.13 9.91 -0.60
N PHE A 247 -12.84 10.50 -1.75
CA PHE A 247 -11.63 10.20 -2.51
C PHE A 247 -10.35 10.51 -1.71
N LEU A 248 -10.26 11.68 -1.08
CA LEU A 248 -9.11 12.06 -0.27
C LEU A 248 -8.92 11.11 0.91
N LYS A 249 -9.99 10.71 1.60
CA LYS A 249 -9.93 9.75 2.69
C LYS A 249 -9.40 8.38 2.23
N LEU A 250 -9.75 7.92 1.03
CA LEU A 250 -9.20 6.67 0.47
C LEU A 250 -7.71 6.79 0.14
N LEU A 251 -7.27 7.94 -0.35
CA LEU A 251 -5.88 8.18 -0.71
C LEU A 251 -4.98 8.48 0.50
N HIS A 252 -5.56 9.00 1.59
CA HIS A 252 -4.82 9.49 2.75
C HIS A 252 -3.82 8.49 3.37
N PRO A 253 -4.11 7.20 3.56
CA PRO A 253 -3.13 6.25 4.11
C PRO A 253 -1.86 6.13 3.26
N PHE A 254 -1.96 6.40 1.96
CA PHE A 254 -0.86 6.31 1.00
C PHE A 254 -0.11 7.63 0.86
N CYS A 255 -0.83 8.75 0.85
CA CYS A 255 -0.31 10.10 0.60
C CYS A 255 -0.79 11.08 1.68
N PRO A 256 -0.34 10.95 2.94
CA PRO A 256 -0.91 11.70 4.06
C PRO A 256 -0.70 13.21 3.96
N HIS A 257 0.45 13.69 3.49
CA HIS A 257 0.75 15.12 3.47
C HIS A 257 -0.04 15.86 2.39
N ILE A 258 -0.05 15.33 1.18
CA ILE A 258 -0.77 15.93 0.05
C ILE A 258 -2.28 15.91 0.29
N THR A 259 -2.82 14.83 0.82
CA THR A 259 -4.25 14.76 1.10
C THR A 259 -4.68 15.67 2.23
N GLU A 260 -3.82 15.91 3.22
CA GLU A 260 -4.08 16.89 4.27
C GLU A 260 -4.18 18.31 3.70
N GLU A 261 -3.25 18.70 2.83
CA GLU A 261 -3.27 19.98 2.14
C GLU A 261 -4.51 20.16 1.26
N LEU A 262 -4.84 19.14 0.47
CA LEU A 262 -6.01 19.16 -0.41
C LEU A 262 -7.33 19.15 0.38
N TRP A 263 -7.35 18.52 1.55
CA TRP A 263 -8.50 18.52 2.47
C TRP A 263 -8.83 19.92 2.98
N GLN A 264 -7.81 20.67 3.38
CA GLN A 264 -7.97 22.07 3.78
C GLN A 264 -8.39 22.95 2.61
N LYS A 265 -7.80 22.71 1.43
CA LYS A 265 -8.09 23.47 0.21
C LYS A 265 -9.55 23.37 -0.24
N ILE A 266 -10.22 22.23 -0.06
CA ILE A 266 -11.66 22.11 -0.31
C ILE A 266 -12.54 22.67 0.81
N GLY A 267 -11.94 23.38 1.79
CA GLY A 267 -12.63 24.15 2.81
C GLY A 267 -12.96 23.38 4.10
N ASN A 268 -12.26 22.30 4.40
CA ASN A 268 -12.36 21.60 5.68
C ASN A 268 -11.40 22.22 6.71
N LYS A 269 -11.80 22.23 7.99
CA LYS A 269 -11.03 22.84 9.09
C LYS A 269 -10.38 21.82 10.02
N SER A 270 -10.88 20.58 10.00
CA SER A 270 -10.29 19.47 10.76
C SER A 270 -9.12 18.84 10.00
N PHE A 271 -8.29 18.09 10.68
CA PHE A 271 -7.31 17.22 10.02
C PHE A 271 -8.00 15.99 9.44
N ILE A 272 -7.68 15.64 8.18
CA ILE A 272 -8.21 14.43 7.55
C ILE A 272 -7.79 13.15 8.31
N SER A 273 -6.62 13.17 8.93
CA SER A 273 -6.08 12.08 9.76
C SER A 273 -6.95 11.77 10.99
N LEU A 274 -7.77 12.73 11.45
CA LEU A 274 -8.70 12.55 12.56
C LEU A 274 -10.12 12.16 12.11
N GLU A 275 -10.35 12.12 10.81
CA GLU A 275 -11.64 11.77 10.24
C GLU A 275 -11.86 10.26 10.21
N ARG A 276 -13.12 9.86 10.33
CA ARG A 276 -13.46 8.45 10.20
C ARG A 276 -13.27 7.95 8.78
N TRP A 277 -12.83 6.71 8.66
CA TRP A 277 -12.79 6.01 7.38
C TRP A 277 -14.17 6.03 6.71
N PRO A 278 -14.24 6.27 5.39
CA PRO A 278 -15.51 6.34 4.69
C PRO A 278 -16.20 4.97 4.67
N VAL A 279 -17.50 4.97 4.96
CA VAL A 279 -18.33 3.76 4.89
C VAL A 279 -19.10 3.77 3.59
N ALA A 280 -19.13 2.63 2.89
CA ALA A 280 -19.89 2.49 1.66
C ALA A 280 -21.40 2.47 1.93
N ASP A 281 -22.15 3.29 1.21
CA ASP A 281 -23.60 3.19 1.14
C ASP A 281 -23.99 2.16 0.09
N GLU A 282 -24.31 0.95 0.52
CA GLU A 282 -24.70 -0.18 -0.34
C GLU A 282 -25.90 0.16 -1.24
N LYS A 283 -26.81 1.03 -0.80
CA LYS A 283 -28.01 1.43 -1.56
C LYS A 283 -27.65 2.27 -2.80
N LYS A 284 -26.51 2.94 -2.77
CA LYS A 284 -26.00 3.73 -3.91
C LYS A 284 -25.20 2.90 -4.90
N ILE A 285 -24.83 1.66 -4.58
CA ILE A 285 -24.11 0.77 -5.50
C ILE A 285 -25.12 0.15 -6.48
N ASN A 286 -25.01 0.52 -7.74
CA ASN A 286 -25.90 0.00 -8.78
C ASN A 286 -25.14 -0.97 -9.71
N PRO A 287 -25.47 -2.28 -9.70
CA PRO A 287 -24.81 -3.29 -10.53
C PRO A 287 -24.93 -3.04 -12.05
N LYS A 288 -25.94 -2.26 -12.49
CA LYS A 288 -26.10 -1.88 -13.89
C LYS A 288 -24.90 -1.05 -14.36
N PHE A 289 -24.49 -0.04 -13.59
CA PHE A 289 -23.34 0.80 -13.93
C PHE A 289 -22.04 0.02 -14.00
N GLU A 290 -21.89 -1.00 -13.17
CA GLU A 290 -20.71 -1.89 -13.22
C GLU A 290 -20.66 -2.72 -14.51
N LYS A 291 -21.80 -3.22 -14.94
CA LYS A 291 -21.88 -3.97 -16.21
C LYS A 291 -21.56 -3.06 -17.39
N GLU A 292 -22.11 -1.86 -17.39
CA GLU A 292 -21.83 -0.85 -18.42
C GLU A 292 -20.33 -0.49 -18.43
N GLU A 293 -19.73 -0.24 -17.28
CA GLU A 293 -18.30 0.07 -17.15
C GLU A 293 -17.43 -1.07 -17.72
N LYS A 294 -17.70 -2.32 -17.34
CA LYS A 294 -16.95 -3.47 -17.87
C LYS A 294 -17.03 -3.58 -19.39
N ILE A 295 -18.20 -3.31 -19.98
CA ILE A 295 -18.39 -3.30 -21.43
C ILE A 295 -17.52 -2.21 -22.06
N ILE A 296 -17.57 -0.98 -21.54
CA ILE A 296 -16.81 0.16 -22.06
C ILE A 296 -15.31 -0.06 -21.91
N GLU A 297 -14.83 -0.55 -20.74
CA GLU A 297 -13.42 -0.90 -20.53
C GLU A 297 -12.92 -1.95 -21.52
N SER A 298 -13.71 -3.01 -21.75
CA SER A 298 -13.36 -4.04 -22.73
C SER A 298 -13.18 -3.45 -24.13
N VAL A 299 -14.10 -2.58 -24.53
CA VAL A 299 -14.06 -1.94 -25.85
C VAL A 299 -12.86 -1.02 -26.00
N ILE A 300 -12.57 -0.19 -24.99
CA ILE A 300 -11.41 0.71 -25.01
C ILE A 300 -10.11 -0.10 -25.13
N ASN A 301 -10.00 -1.21 -24.39
CA ASN A 301 -8.84 -2.09 -24.46
C ASN A 301 -8.70 -2.75 -25.83
N ASP A 302 -9.80 -3.26 -26.40
CA ASP A 302 -9.81 -3.87 -27.73
C ASP A 302 -9.39 -2.85 -28.80
N VAL A 303 -9.95 -1.64 -28.75
CA VAL A 303 -9.62 -0.55 -29.68
C VAL A 303 -8.14 -0.18 -29.57
N ASN A 304 -7.65 0.07 -28.36
CA ASN A 304 -6.24 0.45 -28.13
C ASN A 304 -5.26 -0.65 -28.59
N ASN A 305 -5.61 -1.92 -28.41
CA ASN A 305 -4.81 -3.03 -28.92
C ASN A 305 -4.79 -3.04 -30.47
N ILE A 306 -5.92 -2.82 -31.11
CA ILE A 306 -6.01 -2.78 -32.58
C ILE A 306 -5.23 -1.55 -33.10
N VAL A 307 -5.38 -0.38 -32.50
CA VAL A 307 -4.62 0.84 -32.84
C VAL A 307 -3.10 0.59 -32.74
N ARG A 308 -2.65 -0.07 -31.69
CA ARG A 308 -1.24 -0.42 -31.52
C ARG A 308 -0.72 -1.28 -32.69
N ILE A 309 -1.46 -2.34 -33.04
CA ILE A 309 -1.11 -3.24 -34.14
C ILE A 309 -1.10 -2.50 -35.50
N ILE A 310 -2.02 -1.55 -35.72
CA ILE A 310 -2.07 -0.77 -36.95
C ILE A 310 -0.90 0.21 -37.03
N LYS A 311 -0.54 0.85 -35.92
CA LYS A 311 0.63 1.75 -35.84
C LYS A 311 1.96 1.03 -36.07
N GLU A 312 2.09 -0.22 -35.65
CA GLU A 312 3.26 -1.06 -35.98
C GLU A 312 3.40 -1.32 -37.50
N ARG A 313 2.34 -1.07 -38.28
CA ARG A 313 2.31 -1.15 -39.73
C ARG A 313 2.37 0.21 -40.42
N GLU A 314 2.84 1.24 -39.71
CA GLU A 314 3.01 2.62 -40.18
C GLU A 314 1.70 3.26 -40.75
N LYS A 315 0.53 2.87 -40.23
CA LYS A 315 -0.74 3.46 -40.60
C LYS A 315 -1.30 4.27 -39.43
N ASP A 316 -1.72 5.50 -39.72
CA ASP A 316 -2.48 6.32 -38.76
C ASP A 316 -3.97 6.05 -38.92
N VAL A 317 -4.66 6.08 -37.77
CA VAL A 317 -6.12 5.97 -37.68
C VAL A 317 -6.65 7.12 -36.88
N THR A 318 -7.75 7.70 -37.39
CA THR A 318 -8.38 8.87 -36.75
C THR A 318 -9.84 8.62 -36.41
N ASN A 319 -10.51 7.68 -37.09
CA ASN A 319 -11.91 7.39 -36.94
C ASN A 319 -12.15 5.97 -36.41
N LEU A 320 -13.06 5.86 -35.46
CA LEU A 320 -13.56 4.60 -34.91
C LEU A 320 -15.05 4.45 -35.19
N TYR A 321 -15.42 3.33 -35.80
CA TYR A 321 -16.82 2.96 -36.05
C TYR A 321 -17.17 1.75 -35.18
N LEU A 322 -18.13 1.92 -34.25
CA LEU A 322 -18.64 0.86 -33.39
C LEU A 322 -19.99 0.38 -33.85
N TYR A 323 -20.12 -0.91 -34.07
CA TYR A 323 -21.39 -1.56 -34.44
C TYR A 323 -21.89 -2.35 -33.23
N VAL A 324 -23.00 -1.91 -32.64
CA VAL A 324 -23.53 -2.39 -31.38
C VAL A 324 -24.92 -3.01 -31.54
N LEU A 325 -25.30 -3.89 -30.61
CA LEU A 325 -26.68 -4.41 -30.61
C LEU A 325 -27.67 -3.29 -30.25
N PRO A 326 -28.93 -3.33 -30.77
CA PRO A 326 -29.91 -2.27 -30.52
C PRO A 326 -30.15 -1.96 -29.05
N ASN A 327 -30.17 -2.97 -28.19
CA ASN A 327 -30.39 -2.86 -26.75
C ASN A 327 -29.16 -2.34 -25.96
N GLU A 328 -28.02 -2.25 -26.61
CA GLU A 328 -26.79 -1.75 -25.96
C GLU A 328 -26.38 -0.36 -26.47
N LYS A 329 -27.02 0.17 -27.50
CA LYS A 329 -26.64 1.43 -28.16
C LYS A 329 -26.55 2.60 -27.17
N GLU A 330 -27.50 2.71 -26.25
CA GLU A 330 -27.51 3.77 -25.24
C GLU A 330 -26.27 3.73 -24.32
N VAL A 331 -25.78 2.54 -23.96
CA VAL A 331 -24.58 2.39 -23.12
C VAL A 331 -23.39 3.04 -23.80
N TYR A 332 -23.19 2.82 -25.08
CA TYR A 332 -22.06 3.40 -25.80
C TYR A 332 -22.25 4.89 -26.08
N VAL A 333 -23.45 5.33 -26.41
CA VAL A 333 -23.77 6.76 -26.63
C VAL A 333 -23.54 7.57 -25.33
N ASN A 334 -24.01 7.07 -24.20
CA ASN A 334 -23.85 7.73 -22.90
C ASN A 334 -22.39 7.81 -22.44
N ASN A 335 -21.52 6.95 -22.95
CA ASN A 335 -20.09 6.91 -22.64
C ASN A 335 -19.20 7.36 -23.81
N LEU A 336 -19.78 7.97 -24.85
CA LEU A 336 -19.07 8.39 -26.07
C LEU A 336 -17.82 9.23 -25.74
N LYS A 337 -17.99 10.29 -24.96
CA LYS A 337 -16.89 11.20 -24.58
C LYS A 337 -15.75 10.50 -23.83
N GLU A 338 -16.08 9.51 -23.01
CA GLU A 338 -15.07 8.72 -22.29
C GLU A 338 -14.27 7.87 -23.27
N ILE A 339 -14.94 7.19 -24.20
CA ILE A 339 -14.28 6.35 -25.19
C ILE A 339 -13.40 7.21 -26.10
N GLU A 340 -13.89 8.35 -26.60
CA GLU A 340 -13.12 9.31 -27.43
C GLU A 340 -11.86 9.79 -26.69
N LYS A 341 -12.00 10.23 -25.43
CA LYS A 341 -10.89 10.70 -24.61
C LYS A 341 -9.81 9.65 -24.39
N ARG A 342 -10.22 8.39 -24.19
CA ARG A 342 -9.29 7.29 -23.85
C ARG A 342 -8.70 6.58 -25.06
N THR A 343 -9.32 6.70 -26.23
CA THR A 343 -8.81 6.14 -27.49
C THR A 343 -8.13 7.19 -28.36
N SER A 344 -8.39 8.48 -28.12
CA SER A 344 -7.95 9.61 -28.95
C SER A 344 -8.45 9.52 -30.38
N LEU A 345 -9.63 8.94 -30.60
CA LEU A 345 -10.25 8.75 -31.90
C LEU A 345 -11.62 9.45 -31.96
N SER A 346 -12.02 9.91 -33.17
CA SER A 346 -13.39 10.37 -33.44
C SER A 346 -14.30 9.16 -33.61
N ILE A 347 -15.45 9.11 -32.90
CA ILE A 347 -16.24 7.89 -32.80
C ILE A 347 -17.64 8.05 -33.44
N LYS A 348 -18.02 7.07 -34.27
CA LYS A 348 -19.38 6.91 -34.73
C LYS A 348 -19.97 5.57 -34.30
N ILE A 349 -21.14 5.63 -33.66
CA ILE A 349 -21.84 4.44 -33.12
C ILE A 349 -23.05 4.12 -33.96
N TYR A 350 -23.07 2.93 -34.52
CA TYR A 350 -24.20 2.40 -35.31
C TYR A 350 -24.83 1.19 -34.61
N SER A 351 -26.14 1.11 -34.61
CA SER A 351 -26.79 -0.17 -34.34
C SER A 351 -26.60 -1.11 -35.53
N VAL A 352 -26.47 -2.40 -35.27
CA VAL A 352 -26.44 -3.42 -36.34
C VAL A 352 -27.67 -3.37 -37.21
N SER A 353 -28.80 -2.86 -36.72
CA SER A 353 -30.08 -2.69 -37.44
C SER A 353 -30.17 -1.38 -38.21
N ASP A 354 -29.26 -0.42 -38.08
CA ASP A 354 -29.33 0.88 -38.75
C ASP A 354 -29.18 0.70 -40.29
N LYS A 355 -30.12 1.20 -41.07
CA LYS A 355 -30.13 1.04 -42.53
C LYS A 355 -29.07 1.87 -43.25
N GLY A 356 -28.65 3.00 -42.69
CA GLY A 356 -27.68 3.93 -43.28
C GLY A 356 -26.27 3.82 -42.68
N LYS A 357 -25.91 2.71 -42.07
CA LYS A 357 -24.62 2.52 -41.46
C LYS A 357 -23.47 2.41 -42.47
N TYR A 358 -22.35 3.05 -42.17
CA TYR A 358 -21.12 2.86 -42.91
C TYR A 358 -20.38 1.63 -42.37
N ASP A 359 -20.29 0.56 -43.16
CA ASP A 359 -19.69 -0.73 -42.75
C ASP A 359 -18.96 -1.40 -43.94
N PRO A 360 -17.79 -0.83 -44.35
CA PRO A 360 -17.06 -1.28 -45.53
C PRO A 360 -16.50 -2.71 -45.39
N GLU A 361 -16.27 -3.17 -44.17
CA GLU A 361 -15.71 -4.50 -43.92
C GLU A 361 -16.69 -5.50 -43.30
N ASN A 362 -17.98 -5.21 -43.29
CA ASN A 362 -19.04 -6.07 -42.73
C ASN A 362 -18.81 -6.42 -41.25
N LYS A 363 -18.27 -5.47 -40.45
CA LYS A 363 -17.99 -5.65 -39.00
C LYS A 363 -19.25 -5.79 -38.15
N THR A 364 -20.42 -5.36 -38.66
CA THR A 364 -21.72 -5.61 -38.02
C THR A 364 -21.98 -7.09 -37.75
N LYS A 365 -21.48 -8.00 -38.57
CA LYS A 365 -21.59 -9.46 -38.36
C LYS A 365 -20.79 -9.98 -37.18
N LYS A 366 -19.82 -9.20 -36.67
CA LYS A 366 -18.97 -9.56 -35.52
C LYS A 366 -19.55 -9.06 -34.22
N ALA A 367 -20.55 -8.19 -34.25
CA ALA A 367 -21.17 -7.64 -33.05
C ALA A 367 -21.89 -8.73 -32.25
N LYS A 368 -21.62 -8.83 -30.97
CA LYS A 368 -22.23 -9.73 -29.99
C LYS A 368 -22.52 -8.95 -28.71
N GLN A 369 -23.31 -9.53 -27.84
CA GLN A 369 -23.60 -8.91 -26.54
C GLN A 369 -22.31 -8.59 -25.77
N GLY A 370 -22.13 -7.32 -25.39
CA GLY A 370 -20.96 -6.80 -24.72
C GLY A 370 -19.69 -6.70 -25.57
N LYS A 371 -19.75 -7.05 -26.87
CA LYS A 371 -18.63 -6.97 -27.82
C LYS A 371 -19.11 -6.35 -29.14
N PRO A 372 -18.83 -5.07 -29.36
CA PRO A 372 -19.18 -4.42 -30.64
C PRO A 372 -18.32 -4.92 -31.79
N GLY A 373 -18.82 -4.78 -33.02
CA GLY A 373 -17.96 -4.80 -34.19
C GLY A 373 -17.13 -3.51 -34.20
N ILE A 374 -15.83 -3.62 -34.49
CA ILE A 374 -14.89 -2.49 -34.49
C ILE A 374 -14.31 -2.34 -35.90
N TYR A 375 -14.41 -1.13 -36.45
CA TYR A 375 -13.74 -0.72 -37.69
C TYR A 375 -12.96 0.58 -37.43
N LEU A 376 -11.72 0.64 -37.90
CA LEU A 376 -10.82 1.76 -37.74
C LEU A 376 -10.37 2.28 -39.11
N GLU A 377 -10.39 3.59 -39.27
CA GLU A 377 -10.03 4.28 -40.50
C GLU A 377 -9.17 5.51 -40.22
#